data_227dcb7632026a5021fc10a8fbe61ac6
#
_entry.id   227dcb7632026a5021fc10a8fbe61ac6
#
_cell.length_a   1.000
_cell.length_b   1.000
_cell.length_c   1.000
_cell.angle_alpha   90.00
_cell.angle_beta   90.00
_cell.angle_gamma   90.00
#
_symmetry.space_group_name_H-M   'P 1'
#
loop_
_entity.id
_entity.type
_entity.pdbx_description
1 polymer ?
#
loop_
_entity_poly.entity_id
_entity_poly.type
_entity_poly.pdbx_seq_one_letter_code
_entity_poly.pdbx_strand_id
1 'polypeptide(L)'
;RKAKVYDQDLGNWSTISAQTMESMFEEAEAFNRPILGWNVSTVKSMKNMFKGALMWSRGLDAWNVSNVENMSGMFQNTPKFDMPLGGWNTGKVKDTSFMFAGTSLFNQNINDWDMAKNKTTLGMFAGAKLFNGPLGMWKGGSIAFVENMFDGAVKFNQDITTWCVKHIASEPTDFAKNCPLVLANKPSWGAMCLG
;
A
#
# COMPACT_ATOMS: atom_id res chain seq x y z
N ARG A 1 -8.39 -9.66 -16.83
CA ARG A 1 -7.88 -8.31 -17.13
C ARG A 1 -8.89 -7.55 -17.98
N LYS A 2 -9.13 -6.28 -17.65
CA LYS A 2 -10.02 -5.34 -18.37
C LYS A 2 -11.50 -5.78 -18.48
N ALA A 3 -11.97 -6.59 -17.55
CA ALA A 3 -13.37 -6.98 -17.47
C ALA A 3 -14.19 -5.85 -16.79
N LYS A 4 -14.29 -4.69 -17.43
CA LYS A 4 -14.80 -3.44 -16.85
C LYS A 4 -16.18 -3.57 -16.19
N VAL A 5 -17.06 -4.36 -16.79
CA VAL A 5 -18.45 -4.55 -16.32
C VAL A 5 -18.64 -5.82 -15.49
N TYR A 6 -17.55 -6.56 -15.21
CA TYR A 6 -17.65 -7.82 -14.49
C TYR A 6 -17.95 -7.56 -13.00
N ASP A 7 -19.05 -8.14 -12.50
CA ASP A 7 -19.46 -8.07 -11.09
C ASP A 7 -20.20 -9.35 -10.69
N GLN A 8 -19.62 -10.52 -10.97
CA GLN A 8 -20.19 -11.80 -10.56
C GLN A 8 -19.65 -12.28 -9.23
N ASP A 9 -20.43 -13.06 -8.50
CA ASP A 9 -20.02 -13.67 -7.25
C ASP A 9 -18.92 -14.72 -7.48
N LEU A 10 -17.81 -14.57 -6.78
CA LEU A 10 -16.67 -15.47 -6.78
C LEU A 10 -16.38 -16.02 -5.39
N GLY A 11 -17.25 -15.78 -4.42
CA GLY A 11 -17.04 -16.16 -3.00
C GLY A 11 -16.77 -17.64 -2.81
N ASN A 12 -17.34 -18.50 -3.67
CA ASN A 12 -17.20 -19.96 -3.59
C ASN A 12 -15.94 -20.51 -4.32
N TRP A 13 -15.09 -19.65 -4.89
CA TRP A 13 -13.86 -20.13 -5.53
C TRP A 13 -12.86 -20.64 -4.51
N SER A 14 -12.32 -21.84 -4.75
CA SER A 14 -11.19 -22.35 -3.98
C SER A 14 -9.89 -21.71 -4.45
N THR A 15 -9.25 -20.99 -3.55
CA THR A 15 -7.98 -20.28 -3.83
C THR A 15 -6.79 -20.89 -3.09
N ILE A 16 -7.00 -22.03 -2.40
CA ILE A 16 -6.02 -22.64 -1.49
C ILE A 16 -4.65 -22.94 -2.13
N SER A 17 -4.61 -23.17 -3.44
CA SER A 17 -3.36 -23.45 -4.18
C SER A 17 -2.84 -22.28 -4.97
N ALA A 18 -3.45 -21.10 -4.84
CA ALA A 18 -3.04 -19.92 -5.59
C ALA A 18 -1.69 -19.41 -5.11
N GLN A 19 -0.70 -19.34 -5.98
CA GLN A 19 0.63 -18.77 -5.70
C GLN A 19 0.73 -17.30 -6.06
N THR A 20 -0.12 -16.83 -6.97
CA THR A 20 -0.18 -15.44 -7.41
C THR A 20 -1.62 -15.01 -7.68
N MET A 21 -1.92 -13.75 -7.38
CA MET A 21 -3.17 -13.09 -7.72
C MET A 21 -2.91 -11.79 -8.50
N GLU A 22 -1.75 -11.73 -9.17
CA GLU A 22 -1.37 -10.55 -9.95
C GLU A 22 -2.41 -10.18 -10.99
N SER A 23 -2.78 -8.89 -11.00
CA SER A 23 -3.71 -8.29 -11.96
C SER A 23 -5.06 -8.99 -12.08
N MET A 24 -5.50 -9.75 -11.05
CA MET A 24 -6.72 -10.58 -11.15
C MET A 24 -7.96 -9.74 -11.42
N PHE A 25 -8.09 -8.59 -10.75
CA PHE A 25 -9.17 -7.62 -10.93
C PHE A 25 -8.68 -6.28 -11.50
N GLU A 26 -7.52 -6.27 -12.17
CA GLU A 26 -6.99 -5.05 -12.79
C GLU A 26 -7.98 -4.51 -13.83
N GLU A 27 -8.36 -3.24 -13.65
CA GLU A 27 -9.38 -2.54 -14.48
C GLU A 27 -10.77 -3.21 -14.48
N ALA A 28 -11.08 -4.02 -13.46
CA ALA A 28 -12.44 -4.52 -13.26
C ALA A 28 -13.27 -3.42 -12.56
N GLU A 29 -13.63 -2.38 -13.31
CA GLU A 29 -14.20 -1.13 -12.82
C GLU A 29 -15.48 -1.32 -11.98
N ALA A 30 -16.32 -2.28 -12.34
CA ALA A 30 -17.60 -2.57 -11.66
C ALA A 30 -17.48 -3.58 -10.51
N PHE A 31 -16.37 -4.33 -10.42
CA PHE A 31 -16.25 -5.42 -9.45
C PHE A 31 -16.27 -4.93 -8.02
N ASN A 32 -17.26 -5.42 -7.24
CA ASN A 32 -17.41 -5.13 -5.81
C ASN A 32 -18.07 -6.29 -5.05
N ARG A 33 -17.78 -7.56 -5.39
CA ARG A 33 -18.33 -8.73 -4.71
C ARG A 33 -17.44 -9.19 -3.54
N PRO A 34 -18.02 -9.70 -2.45
CA PRO A 34 -17.23 -10.16 -1.31
C PRO A 34 -16.37 -11.37 -1.69
N ILE A 35 -15.09 -11.32 -1.32
CA ILE A 35 -14.11 -12.39 -1.50
C ILE A 35 -13.29 -12.61 -0.20
N LEU A 36 -13.81 -12.14 0.94
CA LEU A 36 -13.14 -12.24 2.24
C LEU A 36 -12.82 -13.68 2.62
N GLY A 37 -13.68 -14.64 2.20
CA GLY A 37 -13.51 -16.08 2.48
C GLY A 37 -12.40 -16.76 1.67
N TRP A 38 -11.73 -16.07 0.76
CA TRP A 38 -10.63 -16.66 -0.01
C TRP A 38 -9.43 -16.98 0.88
N ASN A 39 -8.87 -18.16 0.71
CA ASN A 39 -7.61 -18.52 1.34
C ASN A 39 -6.45 -18.00 0.48
N VAL A 40 -5.74 -16.98 0.99
CA VAL A 40 -4.60 -16.36 0.30
C VAL A 40 -3.25 -16.69 0.96
N SER A 41 -3.23 -17.63 1.91
CA SER A 41 -2.06 -17.94 2.72
C SER A 41 -0.86 -18.49 1.93
N THR A 42 -1.07 -18.96 0.71
CA THR A 42 -0.01 -19.47 -0.19
C THR A 42 0.45 -18.43 -1.22
N VAL A 43 -0.25 -17.28 -1.30
CA VAL A 43 0.02 -16.24 -2.31
C VAL A 43 1.30 -15.48 -1.99
N LYS A 44 2.16 -15.34 -2.98
CA LYS A 44 3.43 -14.60 -2.92
C LYS A 44 3.36 -13.24 -3.59
N SER A 45 2.46 -13.05 -4.54
CA SER A 45 2.30 -11.77 -5.23
C SER A 45 0.84 -11.40 -5.43
N MET A 46 0.52 -10.14 -5.05
CA MET A 46 -0.77 -9.49 -5.26
C MET A 46 -0.59 -8.21 -6.09
N LYS A 47 0.50 -8.14 -6.89
CA LYS A 47 0.80 -6.98 -7.73
C LYS A 47 -0.40 -6.61 -8.59
N ASN A 48 -0.80 -5.32 -8.56
CA ASN A 48 -1.90 -4.76 -9.34
C ASN A 48 -3.25 -5.47 -9.16
N MET A 49 -3.47 -6.26 -8.09
CA MET A 49 -4.66 -7.13 -7.99
C MET A 49 -5.98 -6.38 -8.19
N PHE A 50 -6.14 -5.20 -7.61
CA PHE A 50 -7.34 -4.35 -7.73
C PHE A 50 -7.05 -3.02 -8.43
N LYS A 51 -5.93 -2.89 -9.13
CA LYS A 51 -5.58 -1.64 -9.81
C LYS A 51 -6.69 -1.22 -10.77
N GLY A 52 -7.21 0.00 -10.60
CA GLY A 52 -8.30 0.52 -11.43
C GLY A 52 -9.67 -0.12 -11.19
N ALA A 53 -9.86 -0.88 -10.11
CA ALA A 53 -11.16 -1.39 -9.69
C ALA A 53 -11.96 -0.27 -9.01
N LEU A 54 -12.62 0.57 -9.80
CA LEU A 54 -13.19 1.86 -9.37
C LEU A 54 -14.27 1.73 -8.28
N MET A 55 -15.00 0.61 -8.26
CA MET A 55 -16.07 0.36 -7.30
C MET A 55 -15.64 -0.44 -6.08
N TRP A 56 -14.39 -0.97 -6.05
CA TRP A 56 -13.93 -1.84 -4.99
C TRP A 56 -13.89 -1.13 -3.63
N SER A 57 -14.66 -1.68 -2.67
CA SER A 57 -14.78 -1.15 -1.30
C SER A 57 -15.06 -2.25 -0.26
N ARG A 58 -14.59 -3.50 -0.51
CA ARG A 58 -14.80 -4.62 0.40
C ARG A 58 -13.62 -4.85 1.31
N GLY A 59 -13.92 -5.29 2.55
CA GLY A 59 -12.89 -5.64 3.54
C GLY A 59 -12.09 -6.88 3.13
N LEU A 60 -10.82 -6.88 3.51
CA LEU A 60 -9.85 -7.96 3.30
C LEU A 60 -9.05 -8.24 4.59
N ASP A 61 -9.54 -7.75 5.72
CA ASP A 61 -8.89 -7.81 7.03
C ASP A 61 -8.59 -9.23 7.53
N ALA A 62 -9.43 -10.21 7.17
CA ALA A 62 -9.22 -11.61 7.52
C ALA A 62 -8.19 -12.35 6.63
N TRP A 63 -7.65 -11.70 5.59
CA TRP A 63 -6.67 -12.36 4.72
C TRP A 63 -5.33 -12.56 5.42
N ASN A 64 -4.84 -13.81 5.38
CA ASN A 64 -3.49 -14.12 5.82
C ASN A 64 -2.47 -13.83 4.69
N VAL A 65 -1.87 -12.63 4.73
CA VAL A 65 -0.90 -12.16 3.74
C VAL A 65 0.56 -12.42 4.13
N SER A 66 0.82 -13.21 5.17
CA SER A 66 2.17 -13.43 5.74
C SER A 66 3.20 -14.04 4.78
N ASN A 67 2.77 -14.55 3.63
CA ASN A 67 3.65 -15.08 2.59
C ASN A 67 3.79 -14.14 1.38
N VAL A 68 3.09 -13.00 1.36
CA VAL A 68 3.14 -12.06 0.25
C VAL A 68 4.46 -11.29 0.27
N GLU A 69 5.12 -11.25 -0.89
CA GLU A 69 6.39 -10.54 -1.11
C GLU A 69 6.22 -9.27 -1.96
N ASN A 70 5.17 -9.23 -2.81
CA ASN A 70 4.92 -8.10 -3.70
C ASN A 70 3.45 -7.64 -3.61
N MET A 71 3.25 -6.37 -3.23
CA MET A 71 1.94 -5.70 -3.18
C MET A 71 1.93 -4.43 -4.05
N SER A 72 2.89 -4.29 -4.98
CA SER A 72 2.98 -3.07 -5.81
C SER A 72 1.69 -2.83 -6.60
N GLY A 73 1.19 -1.59 -6.56
CA GLY A 73 -0.02 -1.18 -7.25
C GLY A 73 -1.31 -1.90 -6.84
N MET A 74 -1.33 -2.67 -5.73
CA MET A 74 -2.47 -3.53 -5.39
C MET A 74 -3.82 -2.79 -5.39
N PHE A 75 -3.87 -1.56 -4.88
CA PHE A 75 -5.07 -0.71 -4.85
C PHE A 75 -4.89 0.57 -5.65
N GLN A 76 -3.93 0.63 -6.57
CA GLN A 76 -3.69 1.82 -7.38
C GLN A 76 -4.95 2.23 -8.14
N ASN A 77 -5.35 3.52 -8.03
CA ASN A 77 -6.57 4.04 -8.67
C ASN A 77 -7.84 3.29 -8.27
N THR A 78 -7.96 2.91 -7.01
CA THR A 78 -9.15 2.33 -6.40
C THR A 78 -9.79 3.37 -5.46
N PRO A 79 -10.49 4.39 -5.98
CA PRO A 79 -10.81 5.62 -5.24
C PRO A 79 -11.79 5.43 -4.07
N LYS A 80 -12.56 4.33 -4.06
CA LYS A 80 -13.55 4.03 -3.01
C LYS A 80 -13.01 3.15 -1.88
N PHE A 81 -11.76 2.66 -2.01
CA PHE A 81 -11.20 1.76 -1.02
C PHE A 81 -10.76 2.51 0.24
N ASP A 82 -11.37 2.15 1.37
CA ASP A 82 -11.03 2.64 2.71
C ASP A 82 -11.34 1.58 3.77
N MET A 83 -10.81 0.36 3.58
CA MET A 83 -11.04 -0.75 4.51
C MET A 83 -9.82 -1.00 5.39
N PRO A 84 -10.01 -1.47 6.64
CA PRO A 84 -8.91 -1.72 7.57
C PRO A 84 -7.97 -2.81 7.05
N LEU A 85 -6.67 -2.54 7.16
CA LEU A 85 -5.58 -3.44 6.78
C LEU A 85 -4.50 -3.53 7.87
N GLY A 86 -4.69 -2.87 9.01
CA GLY A 86 -3.68 -2.79 10.07
C GLY A 86 -3.25 -4.16 10.63
N GLY A 87 -4.14 -5.15 10.63
CA GLY A 87 -3.83 -6.50 11.09
C GLY A 87 -3.01 -7.37 10.13
N TRP A 88 -2.65 -6.86 8.94
CA TRP A 88 -1.87 -7.64 7.98
C TRP A 88 -0.41 -7.84 8.44
N ASN A 89 0.05 -9.08 8.41
CA ASN A 89 1.47 -9.39 8.64
C ASN A 89 2.26 -9.13 7.34
N THR A 90 2.96 -8.00 7.29
CA THR A 90 3.71 -7.54 6.11
C THR A 90 5.20 -7.88 6.15
N GLY A 91 5.67 -8.65 7.14
CA GLY A 91 7.10 -8.91 7.38
C GLY A 91 7.87 -9.60 6.24
N LYS A 92 7.20 -10.07 5.18
CA LYS A 92 7.85 -10.58 3.96
C LYS A 92 7.72 -9.66 2.75
N VAL A 93 6.95 -8.57 2.86
CA VAL A 93 6.70 -7.67 1.73
C VAL A 93 7.97 -6.88 1.40
N LYS A 94 8.36 -6.93 0.14
CA LYS A 94 9.56 -6.28 -0.41
C LYS A 94 9.24 -5.05 -1.26
N ASP A 95 8.02 -4.99 -1.81
CA ASP A 95 7.61 -3.94 -2.75
C ASP A 95 6.16 -3.54 -2.48
N THR A 96 5.97 -2.27 -2.11
CA THR A 96 4.67 -1.60 -1.94
C THR A 96 4.55 -0.37 -2.85
N SER A 97 5.36 -0.29 -3.92
CA SER A 97 5.32 0.83 -4.86
C SER A 97 3.91 1.05 -5.39
N PHE A 98 3.44 2.30 -5.37
CA PHE A 98 2.11 2.72 -5.85
C PHE A 98 0.92 1.99 -5.22
N MET A 99 1.09 1.28 -4.10
CA MET A 99 0.04 0.42 -3.54
C MET A 99 -1.29 1.15 -3.30
N PHE A 100 -1.24 2.37 -2.80
CA PHE A 100 -2.41 3.23 -2.54
C PHE A 100 -2.42 4.49 -3.42
N ALA A 101 -1.65 4.53 -4.50
CA ALA A 101 -1.64 5.70 -5.37
C ALA A 101 -3.04 5.93 -5.98
N GLY A 102 -3.55 7.16 -5.86
CA GLY A 102 -4.89 7.51 -6.35
C GLY A 102 -6.07 6.93 -5.55
N THR A 103 -5.85 6.32 -4.39
CA THR A 103 -6.91 5.89 -3.46
C THR A 103 -7.44 7.10 -2.69
N SER A 104 -8.40 7.81 -3.29
CA SER A 104 -8.82 9.13 -2.78
C SER A 104 -9.40 9.12 -1.36
N LEU A 105 -10.02 8.01 -0.93
CA LEU A 105 -10.67 7.89 0.39
C LEU A 105 -9.80 7.21 1.44
N PHE A 106 -8.78 6.45 1.06
CA PHE A 106 -7.99 5.63 1.98
C PHE A 106 -7.37 6.46 3.10
N ASN A 107 -7.73 6.14 4.35
CA ASN A 107 -7.19 6.79 5.56
C ASN A 107 -7.11 5.81 6.75
N GLN A 108 -6.78 4.55 6.50
CA GLN A 108 -6.72 3.54 7.55
C GLN A 108 -5.37 3.54 8.28
N ASN A 109 -5.40 3.10 9.54
CA ASN A 109 -4.18 2.90 10.33
C ASN A 109 -3.43 1.65 9.85
N ILE A 110 -2.20 1.85 9.36
CA ILE A 110 -1.26 0.82 8.94
C ILE A 110 0.11 1.00 9.63
N ASN A 111 0.11 1.70 10.78
CA ASN A 111 1.33 2.02 11.51
C ASN A 111 2.11 0.77 11.98
N ASP A 112 1.39 -0.32 12.26
CA ASP A 112 1.96 -1.58 12.76
C ASP A 112 2.55 -2.49 11.66
N TRP A 113 2.52 -2.05 10.39
CA TRP A 113 3.12 -2.84 9.32
C TRP A 113 4.63 -2.97 9.50
N ASP A 114 5.12 -4.21 9.43
CA ASP A 114 6.56 -4.48 9.43
C ASP A 114 7.15 -4.15 8.05
N MET A 115 7.94 -3.09 8.01
CA MET A 115 8.62 -2.59 6.80
C MET A 115 10.09 -3.01 6.72
N ALA A 116 10.57 -3.86 7.62
CA ALA A 116 11.99 -4.21 7.71
C ALA A 116 12.56 -4.84 6.43
N LYS A 117 11.77 -5.56 5.65
CA LYS A 117 12.18 -6.15 4.36
C LYS A 117 11.74 -5.34 3.15
N ASN A 118 10.95 -4.29 3.35
CA ASN A 118 10.49 -3.46 2.25
C ASN A 118 11.66 -2.68 1.65
N LYS A 119 11.79 -2.70 0.33
CA LYS A 119 12.86 -2.03 -0.40
C LYS A 119 12.39 -0.76 -1.11
N THR A 120 11.10 -0.69 -1.41
CA THR A 120 10.56 0.43 -2.18
C THR A 120 9.11 0.74 -1.79
N THR A 121 8.87 2.00 -1.51
CA THR A 121 7.56 2.63 -1.29
C THR A 121 7.32 3.73 -2.33
N LEU A 122 7.98 3.62 -3.50
CA LEU A 122 7.87 4.57 -4.61
C LEU A 122 6.41 4.91 -4.89
N GLY A 123 6.03 6.18 -4.79
CA GLY A 123 4.67 6.67 -5.05
C GLY A 123 3.56 6.01 -4.24
N MET A 124 3.85 5.37 -3.11
CA MET A 124 2.88 4.52 -2.39
C MET A 124 1.56 5.23 -2.07
N PHE A 125 1.60 6.50 -1.71
CA PHE A 125 0.44 7.33 -1.39
C PHE A 125 0.25 8.50 -2.37
N ALA A 126 0.87 8.45 -3.55
CA ALA A 126 0.74 9.52 -4.53
C ALA A 126 -0.74 9.77 -4.88
N GLY A 127 -1.24 10.99 -4.66
CA GLY A 127 -2.65 11.33 -4.88
C GLY A 127 -3.65 10.67 -3.93
N ALA A 128 -3.22 10.06 -2.82
CA ALA A 128 -4.08 9.57 -1.75
C ALA A 128 -4.60 10.75 -0.91
N LYS A 129 -5.65 11.42 -1.40
CA LYS A 129 -6.07 12.76 -0.96
C LYS A 129 -6.44 12.87 0.52
N LEU A 130 -7.06 11.83 1.09
CA LEU A 130 -7.49 11.85 2.49
C LEU A 130 -6.51 11.17 3.44
N PHE A 131 -5.45 10.53 2.91
CA PHE A 131 -4.53 9.80 3.75
C PHE A 131 -3.79 10.73 4.73
N ASN A 132 -3.95 10.46 6.01
CA ASN A 132 -3.23 11.08 7.12
C ASN A 132 -3.06 10.08 8.29
N GLY A 133 -2.99 8.78 7.97
CA GLY A 133 -2.73 7.73 8.97
C GLY A 133 -1.30 7.82 9.52
N PRO A 134 -1.07 7.43 10.80
CA PRO A 134 0.26 7.42 11.38
C PRO A 134 1.17 6.40 10.69
N LEU A 135 2.46 6.74 10.56
CA LEU A 135 3.51 5.89 9.98
C LEU A 135 4.81 5.93 10.82
N GLY A 136 4.77 6.52 12.01
CA GLY A 136 5.95 6.71 12.84
C GLY A 136 6.60 5.41 13.33
N MET A 137 5.87 4.28 13.35
CA MET A 137 6.42 2.99 13.76
C MET A 137 7.10 2.21 12.62
N TRP A 138 7.09 2.71 11.39
CA TRP A 138 7.76 2.07 10.27
C TRP A 138 9.28 2.15 10.42
N LYS A 139 9.87 1.05 10.85
CA LYS A 139 11.34 0.93 10.98
C LYS A 139 11.91 0.43 9.67
N GLY A 140 12.08 1.33 8.72
CA GLY A 140 12.39 1.03 7.33
C GLY A 140 13.89 0.92 7.03
N GLY A 141 14.67 0.15 7.79
CA GLY A 141 16.11 0.03 7.54
C GLY A 141 16.54 -0.44 6.13
N SER A 142 15.63 -0.95 5.32
CA SER A 142 15.88 -1.46 3.97
C SER A 142 15.27 -0.61 2.86
N ILE A 143 14.42 0.39 3.18
CA ILE A 143 13.78 1.24 2.18
C ILE A 143 14.84 2.10 1.48
N ALA A 144 14.91 1.97 0.16
CA ALA A 144 15.86 2.70 -0.68
C ALA A 144 15.19 3.66 -1.68
N PHE A 145 13.92 3.45 -2.00
CA PHE A 145 13.19 4.22 -3.01
C PHE A 145 11.88 4.72 -2.41
N VAL A 146 11.76 6.03 -2.26
CA VAL A 146 10.59 6.74 -1.68
C VAL A 146 10.15 7.94 -2.54
N GLU A 147 10.66 8.06 -3.77
CA GLU A 147 10.32 9.15 -4.68
C GLU A 147 8.79 9.22 -4.85
N ASN A 148 8.25 10.43 -4.93
CA ASN A 148 6.82 10.70 -5.09
C ASN A 148 5.91 10.05 -4.02
N MET A 149 6.44 9.57 -2.89
CA MET A 149 5.68 8.75 -1.94
C MET A 149 4.41 9.44 -1.47
N PHE A 150 4.46 10.74 -1.22
CA PHE A 150 3.32 11.55 -0.77
C PHE A 150 2.96 12.67 -1.75
N ASP A 151 3.38 12.59 -3.03
CA ASP A 151 3.02 13.61 -4.02
C ASP A 151 1.51 13.73 -4.15
N GLY A 152 0.96 14.92 -3.91
CA GLY A 152 -0.49 15.17 -3.92
C GLY A 152 -1.30 14.53 -2.78
N ALA A 153 -0.66 13.99 -1.74
CA ALA A 153 -1.33 13.56 -0.51
C ALA A 153 -1.68 14.78 0.36
N VAL A 154 -2.68 15.53 -0.05
CA VAL A 154 -3.01 16.89 0.44
C VAL A 154 -3.45 16.99 1.89
N LYS A 155 -3.58 15.87 2.60
CA LYS A 155 -3.89 15.83 4.04
C LYS A 155 -2.74 15.29 4.89
N PHE A 156 -1.73 14.66 4.29
CA PHE A 156 -0.69 13.98 5.05
C PHE A 156 0.27 14.95 5.73
N ASN A 157 0.33 14.91 7.07
CA ASN A 157 1.26 15.68 7.88
C ASN A 157 1.62 14.94 9.19
N GLN A 158 1.83 13.62 9.13
CA GLN A 158 2.21 12.83 10.30
C GLN A 158 3.71 12.88 10.56
N ASP A 159 4.08 12.70 11.83
CA ASP A 159 5.48 12.60 12.23
C ASP A 159 6.10 11.29 11.74
N ILE A 160 7.10 11.41 10.86
CA ILE A 160 7.91 10.30 10.33
C ILE A 160 9.41 10.51 10.61
N THR A 161 9.75 11.34 11.59
CA THR A 161 11.13 11.61 11.99
C THR A 161 11.88 10.36 12.46
N THR A 162 11.15 9.36 12.93
CA THR A 162 11.67 8.06 13.37
C THR A 162 12.14 7.14 12.25
N TRP A 163 11.85 7.48 10.99
CA TRP A 163 12.24 6.62 9.88
C TRP A 163 13.75 6.55 9.71
N CYS A 164 14.25 5.32 9.59
CA CYS A 164 15.65 5.06 9.27
C CYS A 164 15.87 5.13 7.76
N VAL A 165 16.38 6.26 7.29
CA VAL A 165 16.62 6.54 5.85
C VAL A 165 18.10 6.80 5.55
N LYS A 166 19.00 6.13 6.27
CA LYS A 166 20.47 6.32 6.17
C LYS A 166 21.04 6.11 4.75
N HIS A 167 20.35 5.35 3.91
CA HIS A 167 20.77 5.08 2.54
C HIS A 167 20.28 6.13 1.54
N ILE A 168 19.45 7.09 1.97
CA ILE A 168 18.88 8.14 1.15
C ILE A 168 19.53 9.47 1.56
N ALA A 169 20.56 9.88 0.84
CA ALA A 169 21.46 10.99 1.23
C ALA A 169 20.77 12.37 1.32
N SER A 170 19.68 12.57 0.59
CA SER A 170 18.90 13.83 0.57
C SER A 170 17.44 13.53 0.27
N GLU A 171 16.56 14.51 0.52
CA GLU A 171 15.13 14.35 0.18
C GLU A 171 14.97 13.98 -1.31
N PRO A 172 14.32 12.83 -1.60
CA PRO A 172 14.14 12.40 -2.98
C PRO A 172 13.18 13.29 -3.76
N THR A 173 13.29 13.21 -5.09
CA THR A 173 12.47 13.99 -6.02
C THR A 173 10.98 13.79 -5.73
N ASP A 174 10.29 14.92 -5.58
CA ASP A 174 8.84 14.99 -5.38
C ASP A 174 8.31 14.13 -4.21
N PHE A 175 9.16 13.77 -3.22
CA PHE A 175 8.79 12.94 -2.07
C PHE A 175 7.48 13.38 -1.43
N ALA A 176 7.30 14.68 -1.21
CA ALA A 176 6.11 15.28 -0.59
C ALA A 176 5.65 16.52 -1.37
N LYS A 177 5.70 16.49 -2.70
CA LYS A 177 5.21 17.55 -3.56
C LYS A 177 3.70 17.71 -3.41
N ASN A 178 3.22 18.97 -3.33
CA ASN A 178 1.79 19.24 -3.10
C ASN A 178 1.21 18.57 -1.84
N CYS A 179 2.05 18.31 -0.83
CA CYS A 179 1.71 17.68 0.44
C CYS A 179 2.03 18.66 1.59
N PRO A 180 1.18 18.80 2.61
CA PRO A 180 1.40 19.73 3.72
C PRO A 180 2.45 19.25 4.73
N LEU A 181 3.17 18.15 4.46
CA LEU A 181 4.19 17.60 5.36
C LEU A 181 5.26 18.63 5.70
N VAL A 182 5.25 19.12 6.94
CA VAL A 182 6.19 20.12 7.42
C VAL A 182 7.58 19.52 7.62
N LEU A 183 8.63 20.36 7.52
CA LEU A 183 10.03 19.93 7.67
C LEU A 183 10.28 19.23 9.02
N ALA A 184 9.66 19.72 10.10
CA ALA A 184 9.78 19.15 11.44
C ALA A 184 9.29 17.70 11.56
N ASN A 185 8.43 17.25 10.65
CA ASN A 185 7.86 15.91 10.62
C ASN A 185 8.58 14.98 9.64
N LYS A 186 9.54 15.50 8.84
CA LYS A 186 10.31 14.69 7.88
C LYS A 186 11.44 13.91 8.55
N PRO A 187 11.88 12.79 7.96
CA PRO A 187 13.02 12.06 8.47
C PRO A 187 14.33 12.83 8.24
N SER A 188 15.35 12.53 9.02
CA SER A 188 16.70 13.06 8.81
C SER A 188 17.41 12.27 7.71
N TRP A 189 17.39 12.79 6.49
CA TRP A 189 17.97 12.15 5.31
C TRP A 189 19.47 11.87 5.48
N GLY A 190 19.92 10.65 5.15
CA GLY A 190 21.31 10.22 5.26
C GLY A 190 21.85 10.05 6.70
N ALA A 191 21.04 10.38 7.69
CA ALA A 191 21.47 10.26 9.08
C ALA A 191 21.55 8.79 9.53
N MET A 192 22.47 8.52 10.48
CA MET A 192 22.56 7.22 11.14
C MET A 192 21.26 6.93 11.90
N CYS A 193 20.76 5.71 11.78
CA CYS A 193 19.58 5.29 12.51
C CYS A 193 19.91 5.20 14.02
N LEU A 194 19.13 5.88 14.83
CA LEU A 194 19.16 5.65 16.27
C LEU A 194 18.50 4.28 16.53
N GLY A 195 19.24 3.35 17.14
CA GLY A 195 18.80 1.98 17.42
C GLY A 195 17.62 1.87 18.39
#